data_8873d9532b967f652ef368763f988279
#
_entry.id   8873d9532b967f652ef368763f988279
#
_cell.length_a   1.000
_cell.length_b   1.000
_cell.length_c   1.000
_cell.angle_alpha   90.00
_cell.angle_beta   90.00
_cell.angle_gamma   90.00
#
_symmetry.space_group_name_H-M   'P 1'
#
loop_
_entity.id
_entity.type
_entity.pdbx_description
1 polymer ?
#
loop_
_entity_poly.entity_id
_entity_poly.type
_entity_poly.pdbx_seq_one_letter_code
_entity_poly.pdbx_strand_id
1 'polypeptide(L)'
;FLNVILLSVLFTVIDAIRRKFTTEKITKHIVDAAKKVVEGDFSVRIETVKNLGTDENFSEIIDCFNKMTEELGSVETLRTDFIANVSHEMKTPLAVMRNYGTLLQAPELSDEKRIEYAKGVTDGSRRLAEMMTNILKLNRLENQQIYPEIAEFDLGEQLCACFLQFENVWEKEEIEIDTDIEDDVKVKAD
;
A
#
# COMPACT_ATOMS: atom_id res chain seq x y z
N PHE A 1 -13.64 65.48 -11.17
CA PHE A 1 -14.57 64.38 -10.83
C PHE A 1 -14.65 63.36 -11.99
N LEU A 2 -14.94 63.81 -13.22
CA LEU A 2 -15.11 62.94 -14.38
C LEU A 2 -13.84 62.09 -14.70
N ASN A 3 -12.65 62.70 -14.62
CA ASN A 3 -11.39 62.00 -14.84
C ASN A 3 -11.10 60.92 -13.79
N VAL A 4 -11.48 61.11 -12.52
CA VAL A 4 -11.32 60.13 -11.44
C VAL A 4 -12.22 58.91 -11.66
N ILE A 5 -13.46 59.14 -12.09
CA ILE A 5 -14.41 58.08 -12.41
C ILE A 5 -13.89 57.25 -13.62
N LEU A 6 -13.43 57.93 -14.68
CA LEU A 6 -12.87 57.27 -15.88
C LEU A 6 -11.64 56.39 -15.55
N LEU A 7 -10.74 56.91 -14.70
CA LEU A 7 -9.55 56.21 -14.25
C LEU A 7 -9.91 54.97 -13.41
N SER A 8 -10.90 55.10 -12.52
CA SER A 8 -11.41 54.00 -11.72
C SER A 8 -12.03 52.90 -12.55
N VAL A 9 -12.85 53.24 -13.57
CA VAL A 9 -13.44 52.27 -14.47
C VAL A 9 -12.36 51.60 -15.33
N LEU A 10 -11.37 52.34 -15.83
CA LEU A 10 -10.28 51.77 -16.55
C LEU A 10 -9.47 50.77 -15.72
N PHE A 11 -9.15 51.13 -14.48
CA PHE A 11 -8.43 50.24 -13.57
C PHE A 11 -9.20 48.96 -13.25
N THR A 12 -10.51 49.05 -12.96
CA THR A 12 -11.33 47.87 -12.73
C THR A 12 -11.43 46.93 -13.94
N VAL A 13 -11.51 47.48 -15.16
CA VAL A 13 -11.51 46.70 -16.39
C VAL A 13 -10.17 45.99 -16.62
N ILE A 14 -9.07 46.71 -16.43
CA ILE A 14 -7.72 46.10 -16.54
C ILE A 14 -7.54 44.99 -15.52
N ASP A 15 -7.95 45.19 -14.25
CA ASP A 15 -7.82 44.18 -13.22
C ASP A 15 -8.70 42.96 -13.52
N ALA A 16 -9.93 43.15 -13.99
CA ALA A 16 -10.82 42.08 -14.40
C ALA A 16 -10.23 41.24 -15.56
N ILE A 17 -9.65 41.90 -16.56
CA ILE A 17 -8.98 41.24 -17.70
C ILE A 17 -7.77 40.43 -17.18
N ARG A 18 -6.92 41.04 -16.35
CA ARG A 18 -5.76 40.39 -15.76
C ARG A 18 -6.15 39.13 -14.97
N ARG A 19 -7.15 39.23 -14.09
CA ARG A 19 -7.67 38.10 -13.31
C ARG A 19 -8.15 36.98 -14.20
N LYS A 20 -8.92 37.30 -15.27
CA LYS A 20 -9.41 36.29 -16.21
C LYS A 20 -8.28 35.52 -16.89
N PHE A 21 -7.24 36.21 -17.39
CA PHE A 21 -6.09 35.56 -18.01
C PHE A 21 -5.28 34.68 -17.03
N THR A 22 -5.11 35.18 -15.79
CA THR A 22 -4.38 34.41 -14.77
C THR A 22 -5.14 33.14 -14.39
N THR A 23 -6.45 33.23 -14.16
CA THR A 23 -7.31 32.07 -13.82
C THR A 23 -7.34 31.03 -14.96
N GLU A 24 -7.49 31.49 -16.22
CA GLU A 24 -7.46 30.60 -17.38
C GLU A 24 -6.15 29.84 -17.51
N LYS A 25 -5.02 30.51 -17.30
CA LYS A 25 -3.67 29.90 -17.35
C LYS A 25 -3.51 28.84 -16.26
N ILE A 26 -3.87 29.14 -15.01
CA ILE A 26 -3.75 28.22 -13.87
C ILE A 26 -4.64 27.00 -14.09
N THR A 27 -5.90 27.21 -14.47
CA THR A 27 -6.84 26.13 -14.76
C THR A 27 -6.31 25.19 -15.85
N LYS A 28 -5.72 25.75 -16.91
CA LYS A 28 -5.11 24.96 -17.98
C LYS A 28 -3.94 24.11 -17.46
N HIS A 29 -3.06 24.67 -16.63
CA HIS A 29 -1.94 23.92 -16.03
C HIS A 29 -2.44 22.77 -15.14
N ILE A 30 -3.49 22.98 -14.34
CA ILE A 30 -4.09 21.93 -13.51
C ILE A 30 -4.66 20.81 -14.40
N VAL A 31 -5.40 21.17 -15.47
CA VAL A 31 -5.98 20.20 -16.39
C VAL A 31 -4.89 19.40 -17.13
N ASP A 32 -3.83 20.06 -17.60
CA ASP A 32 -2.74 19.39 -18.30
C ASP A 32 -1.94 18.48 -17.37
N ALA A 33 -1.72 18.88 -16.10
CA ALA A 33 -1.12 18.03 -15.08
C ALA A 33 -2.02 16.83 -14.75
N ALA A 34 -3.33 17.04 -14.58
CA ALA A 34 -4.27 15.97 -14.31
C ALA A 34 -4.33 14.93 -15.44
N LYS A 35 -4.22 15.33 -16.70
CA LYS A 35 -4.12 14.39 -17.82
C LYS A 35 -2.90 13.49 -17.72
N LYS A 36 -1.74 14.03 -17.37
CA LYS A 36 -0.52 13.23 -17.18
C LYS A 36 -0.67 12.23 -16.04
N VAL A 37 -1.31 12.64 -14.95
CA VAL A 37 -1.61 11.73 -13.83
C VAL A 37 -2.52 10.58 -14.27
N VAL A 38 -3.54 10.85 -15.10
CA VAL A 38 -4.41 9.83 -15.68
C VAL A 38 -3.64 8.87 -16.62
N GLU A 39 -2.59 9.37 -17.29
CA GLU A 39 -1.67 8.55 -18.10
C GLU A 39 -0.65 7.76 -17.26
N GLY A 40 -0.68 7.91 -15.93
CA GLY A 40 0.19 7.17 -15.00
C GLY A 40 1.48 7.92 -14.62
N ASP A 41 1.65 9.18 -15.01
CA ASP A 41 2.80 9.98 -14.59
C ASP A 41 2.50 10.68 -13.25
N PHE A 42 2.82 10.02 -12.15
CA PHE A 42 2.66 10.55 -10.79
C PHE A 42 3.83 11.44 -10.33
N SER A 43 4.82 11.67 -11.19
CA SER A 43 5.95 12.57 -10.88
C SER A 43 5.60 14.05 -11.11
N VAL A 44 4.49 14.32 -11.79
CA VAL A 44 4.02 15.66 -12.12
C VAL A 44 3.75 16.47 -10.85
N ARG A 45 4.29 17.68 -10.81
CA ARG A 45 3.99 18.67 -9.77
C ARG A 45 3.62 19.99 -10.41
N ILE A 46 2.66 20.69 -9.83
CA ILE A 46 2.28 22.04 -10.24
C ILE A 46 3.00 22.99 -9.32
N GLU A 47 3.82 23.90 -9.91
CA GLU A 47 4.51 24.91 -9.12
C GLU A 47 3.54 25.96 -8.61
N THR A 48 3.64 26.27 -7.32
CA THR A 48 2.86 27.33 -6.69
C THR A 48 3.45 28.67 -7.10
N VAL A 49 2.76 29.39 -8.00
CA VAL A 49 3.23 30.70 -8.48
C VAL A 49 2.90 31.76 -7.43
N LYS A 50 3.71 31.87 -6.38
CA LYS A 50 3.57 32.86 -5.28
C LYS A 50 3.62 34.33 -5.73
N ASN A 51 4.06 34.63 -6.97
CA ASN A 51 4.32 35.99 -7.42
C ASN A 51 3.26 36.60 -8.35
N LEU A 52 2.15 35.91 -8.68
CA LEU A 52 1.17 36.41 -9.63
C LEU A 52 -0.16 36.87 -9.02
N GLY A 53 -0.23 37.15 -7.70
CA GLY A 53 -1.49 37.58 -7.06
C GLY A 53 -2.57 36.50 -7.19
N THR A 54 -2.14 35.23 -7.09
CA THR A 54 -3.01 34.07 -7.06
C THR A 54 -3.85 34.14 -5.81
N ASP A 55 -5.18 34.05 -5.95
CA ASP A 55 -6.08 33.90 -4.82
C ASP A 55 -5.61 32.71 -3.96
N GLU A 56 -5.65 32.83 -2.64
CA GLU A 56 -5.25 31.78 -1.69
C GLU A 56 -5.91 30.43 -2.01
N ASN A 57 -7.13 30.46 -2.56
CA ASN A 57 -7.89 29.29 -3.00
C ASN A 57 -7.17 28.44 -4.07
N PHE A 58 -6.45 29.06 -5.01
CA PHE A 58 -5.70 28.29 -6.03
C PHE A 58 -4.45 27.64 -5.47
N SER A 59 -3.80 28.28 -4.50
CA SER A 59 -2.66 27.66 -3.79
C SER A 59 -3.12 26.38 -3.08
N GLU A 60 -4.23 26.42 -2.37
CA GLU A 60 -4.76 25.26 -1.67
C GLU A 60 -5.13 24.11 -2.62
N ILE A 61 -5.75 24.42 -3.77
CA ILE A 61 -6.05 23.43 -4.81
C ILE A 61 -4.78 22.79 -5.35
N ILE A 62 -3.74 23.57 -5.63
CA ILE A 62 -2.46 23.07 -6.13
C ILE A 62 -1.78 22.19 -5.08
N ASP A 63 -1.77 22.59 -3.83
CA ASP A 63 -1.17 21.83 -2.73
C ASP A 63 -1.91 20.50 -2.53
N CYS A 64 -3.24 20.54 -2.56
CA CYS A 64 -4.07 19.33 -2.51
C CYS A 64 -3.81 18.40 -3.70
N PHE A 65 -3.72 18.94 -4.92
CA PHE A 65 -3.40 18.17 -6.11
C PHE A 65 -2.02 17.52 -6.01
N ASN A 66 -1.00 18.28 -5.61
CA ASN A 66 0.36 17.77 -5.48
C ASN A 66 0.45 16.65 -4.42
N LYS A 67 -0.24 16.81 -3.29
CA LYS A 67 -0.32 15.79 -2.25
C LYS A 67 -1.02 14.53 -2.74
N MET A 68 -2.15 14.69 -3.42
CA MET A 68 -2.88 13.55 -4.02
C MET A 68 -2.00 12.80 -5.03
N THR A 69 -1.25 13.50 -5.86
CA THR A 69 -0.35 12.88 -6.85
C THR A 69 0.81 12.14 -6.17
N GLU A 70 1.33 12.66 -5.06
CA GLU A 70 2.36 12.02 -4.25
C GLU A 70 1.86 10.72 -3.61
N GLU A 71 0.67 10.74 -3.02
CA GLU A 71 0.03 9.56 -2.43
C GLU A 71 -0.24 8.48 -3.50
N LEU A 72 -0.77 8.88 -4.67
CA LEU A 72 -0.96 7.95 -5.79
C LEU A 72 0.34 7.33 -6.27
N GLY A 73 1.41 8.11 -6.39
CA GLY A 73 2.73 7.63 -6.76
C GLY A 73 3.30 6.63 -5.74
N SER A 74 3.10 6.90 -4.45
CA SER A 74 3.50 6.00 -3.37
C SER A 74 2.76 4.66 -3.43
N VAL A 75 1.44 4.69 -3.66
CA VAL A 75 0.62 3.48 -3.81
C VAL A 75 1.06 2.66 -5.03
N GLU A 76 1.33 3.30 -6.18
CA GLU A 76 1.78 2.59 -7.38
C GLU A 76 3.18 1.98 -7.21
N THR A 77 4.08 2.68 -6.52
CA THR A 77 5.41 2.14 -6.17
C THR A 77 5.27 0.90 -5.28
N LEU A 78 4.49 1.00 -4.19
CA LEU A 78 4.23 -0.13 -3.29
C LEU A 78 3.62 -1.32 -4.03
N ARG A 79 2.67 -1.08 -4.94
CA ARG A 79 2.06 -2.11 -5.77
C ARG A 79 3.07 -2.81 -6.68
N THR A 80 3.94 -2.02 -7.32
CA THR A 80 4.97 -2.55 -8.22
C THR A 80 6.00 -3.37 -7.44
N ASP A 81 6.47 -2.88 -6.31
CA ASP A 81 7.40 -3.57 -5.43
C ASP A 81 6.79 -4.85 -4.86
N PHE A 82 5.50 -4.82 -4.48
CA PHE A 82 4.78 -6.01 -4.04
C PHE A 82 4.76 -7.09 -5.11
N ILE A 83 4.38 -6.74 -6.35
CA ILE A 83 4.34 -7.70 -7.47
C ILE A 83 5.74 -8.27 -7.76
N ALA A 84 6.77 -7.42 -7.74
CA ALA A 84 8.15 -7.83 -7.95
C ALA A 84 8.62 -8.82 -6.87
N ASN A 85 8.38 -8.49 -5.59
CA ASN A 85 8.74 -9.32 -4.45
C ASN A 85 8.00 -10.67 -4.47
N VAL A 86 6.69 -10.66 -4.69
CA VAL A 86 5.90 -11.90 -4.83
C VAL A 86 6.45 -12.78 -5.96
N SER A 87 6.75 -12.18 -7.11
CA SER A 87 7.29 -12.90 -8.26
C SER A 87 8.65 -13.53 -7.94
N HIS A 88 9.51 -12.82 -7.23
CA HIS A 88 10.82 -13.31 -6.82
C HIS A 88 10.69 -14.46 -5.81
N GLU A 89 9.87 -14.29 -4.79
CA GLU A 89 9.64 -15.30 -3.75
C GLU A 89 8.97 -16.59 -4.29
N MET A 90 8.13 -16.47 -5.32
CA MET A 90 7.54 -17.63 -6.01
C MET A 90 8.57 -18.36 -6.90
N LYS A 91 9.49 -17.63 -7.53
CA LYS A 91 10.46 -18.19 -8.45
C LYS A 91 11.44 -19.16 -7.76
N THR A 92 11.80 -18.88 -6.52
CA THR A 92 12.73 -19.71 -5.73
C THR A 92 12.20 -21.13 -5.48
N PRO A 93 11.04 -21.34 -4.84
CA PRO A 93 10.50 -22.70 -4.64
C PRO A 93 10.21 -23.42 -5.96
N LEU A 94 9.75 -22.72 -7.00
CA LEU A 94 9.55 -23.29 -8.32
C LEU A 94 10.84 -23.80 -8.93
N ALA A 95 11.96 -23.07 -8.81
CA ALA A 95 13.26 -23.49 -9.30
C ALA A 95 13.76 -24.75 -8.56
N VAL A 96 13.57 -24.79 -7.24
CA VAL A 96 13.92 -25.93 -6.39
C VAL A 96 13.11 -27.17 -6.79
N MET A 97 11.79 -27.04 -6.90
CA MET A 97 10.91 -28.15 -7.33
C MET A 97 11.29 -28.67 -8.73
N ARG A 98 11.55 -27.76 -9.68
CA ARG A 98 11.99 -28.11 -11.03
C ARG A 98 13.31 -28.90 -11.01
N ASN A 99 14.28 -28.44 -10.21
CA ASN A 99 15.59 -29.12 -10.10
C ASN A 99 15.43 -30.53 -9.54
N TYR A 100 14.72 -30.70 -8.44
CA TYR A 100 14.46 -32.02 -7.86
C TYR A 100 13.64 -32.91 -8.80
N GLY A 101 12.61 -32.32 -9.47
CA GLY A 101 11.85 -33.03 -10.49
C GLY A 101 12.71 -33.54 -11.66
N THR A 102 13.71 -32.76 -12.09
CA THR A 102 14.66 -33.15 -13.10
C THR A 102 15.57 -34.27 -12.60
N LEU A 103 16.09 -34.17 -11.37
CA LEU A 103 16.93 -35.18 -10.75
C LEU A 103 16.19 -36.52 -10.56
N LEU A 104 14.89 -36.49 -10.25
CA LEU A 104 14.03 -37.66 -10.12
C LEU A 104 13.90 -38.47 -11.44
N GLN A 105 14.18 -37.85 -12.60
CA GLN A 105 14.11 -38.53 -13.91
C GLN A 105 15.37 -39.33 -14.24
N ALA A 106 16.41 -39.29 -13.39
CA ALA A 106 17.62 -40.06 -13.60
C ALA A 106 17.32 -41.56 -13.47
N PRO A 107 17.77 -42.40 -14.44
CA PRO A 107 17.41 -43.82 -14.50
C PRO A 107 18.04 -44.66 -13.39
N GLU A 108 19.21 -44.27 -12.86
CA GLU A 108 19.98 -45.03 -11.86
C GLU A 108 19.99 -44.27 -10.49
N LEU A 109 18.84 -43.89 -10.01
CA LEU A 109 18.72 -43.20 -8.73
C LEU A 109 18.52 -44.20 -7.58
N SER A 110 19.32 -44.08 -6.51
CA SER A 110 19.10 -44.89 -5.30
C SER A 110 17.78 -44.49 -4.62
N ASP A 111 17.17 -45.43 -3.89
CA ASP A 111 15.88 -45.21 -3.23
C ASP A 111 15.96 -44.06 -2.21
N GLU A 112 17.08 -43.91 -1.49
CA GLU A 112 17.30 -42.81 -0.55
C GLU A 112 17.26 -41.47 -1.28
N LYS A 113 17.96 -41.31 -2.38
CA LYS A 113 17.98 -40.09 -3.19
C LYS A 113 16.60 -39.79 -3.82
N ARG A 114 15.88 -40.83 -4.21
CA ARG A 114 14.54 -40.73 -4.75
C ARG A 114 13.60 -40.14 -3.73
N ILE A 115 13.67 -40.62 -2.46
CA ILE A 115 12.87 -40.11 -1.33
C ILE A 115 13.27 -38.66 -1.00
N GLU A 116 14.57 -38.37 -0.94
CA GLU A 116 15.10 -37.03 -0.67
C GLU A 116 14.58 -36.00 -1.69
N TYR A 117 14.68 -36.33 -2.99
CA TYR A 117 14.26 -35.42 -4.06
C TYR A 117 12.73 -35.25 -4.10
N ALA A 118 11.98 -36.35 -3.86
CA ALA A 118 10.52 -36.29 -3.74
C ALA A 118 10.10 -35.40 -2.57
N LYS A 119 10.79 -35.48 -1.42
CA LYS A 119 10.57 -34.61 -0.28
C LYS A 119 10.85 -33.13 -0.64
N GLY A 120 11.95 -32.87 -1.35
CA GLY A 120 12.28 -31.52 -1.81
C GLY A 120 11.19 -30.90 -2.70
N VAL A 121 10.55 -31.69 -3.57
CA VAL A 121 9.41 -31.26 -4.40
C VAL A 121 8.20 -30.96 -3.49
N THR A 122 7.90 -31.84 -2.54
CA THR A 122 6.75 -31.68 -1.63
C THR A 122 6.92 -30.44 -0.75
N ASP A 123 8.11 -30.23 -0.19
CA ASP A 123 8.40 -29.06 0.67
C ASP A 123 8.34 -27.75 -0.12
N GLY A 124 8.84 -27.73 -1.35
CA GLY A 124 8.71 -26.58 -2.25
C GLY A 124 7.25 -26.26 -2.59
N SER A 125 6.43 -27.30 -2.83
CA SER A 125 4.99 -27.14 -3.09
C SER A 125 4.25 -26.60 -1.87
N ARG A 126 4.58 -27.09 -0.67
CA ARG A 126 3.98 -26.59 0.58
C ARG A 126 4.28 -25.12 0.80
N ARG A 127 5.55 -24.70 0.66
CA ARG A 127 5.94 -23.28 0.78
C ARG A 127 5.18 -22.38 -0.20
N LEU A 128 5.00 -22.84 -1.44
CA LEU A 128 4.25 -22.09 -2.44
C LEU A 128 2.78 -21.94 -2.05
N ALA A 129 2.15 -23.01 -1.56
CA ALA A 129 0.76 -22.98 -1.09
C ALA A 129 0.56 -22.06 0.11
N GLU A 130 1.49 -22.05 1.07
CA GLU A 130 1.48 -21.14 2.22
C GLU A 130 1.60 -19.68 1.78
N MET A 131 2.52 -19.39 0.85
CA MET A 131 2.68 -18.05 0.29
C MET A 131 1.40 -17.59 -0.42
N MET A 132 0.79 -18.41 -1.28
CA MET A 132 -0.48 -18.08 -1.94
C MET A 132 -1.58 -17.79 -0.93
N THR A 133 -1.66 -18.58 0.15
CA THR A 133 -2.63 -18.37 1.23
C THR A 133 -2.41 -17.01 1.92
N ASN A 134 -1.16 -16.65 2.18
CA ASN A 134 -0.82 -15.37 2.80
C ASN A 134 -1.16 -14.17 1.89
N ILE A 135 -0.89 -14.28 0.59
CA ILE A 135 -1.26 -13.25 -0.41
C ILE A 135 -2.80 -13.09 -0.46
N LEU A 136 -3.55 -14.19 -0.45
CA LEU A 136 -5.01 -14.13 -0.43
C LEU A 136 -5.57 -13.51 0.86
N LYS A 137 -4.94 -13.81 2.01
CA LYS A 137 -5.31 -13.16 3.29
C LYS A 137 -5.06 -11.65 3.24
N LEU A 138 -3.88 -11.23 2.74
CA LEU A 138 -3.54 -9.82 2.58
C LEU A 138 -4.53 -9.11 1.65
N ASN A 139 -4.83 -9.69 0.50
CA ASN A 139 -5.80 -9.13 -0.45
C ASN A 139 -7.22 -8.99 0.16
N ARG A 140 -7.62 -9.94 1.00
CA ARG A 140 -8.89 -9.84 1.72
C ARG A 140 -8.89 -8.70 2.72
N LEU A 141 -7.80 -8.50 3.46
CA LEU A 141 -7.66 -7.40 4.43
C LEU A 141 -7.66 -6.03 3.71
N GLU A 142 -6.97 -5.91 2.57
CA GLU A 142 -6.96 -4.66 1.79
C GLU A 142 -8.32 -4.31 1.18
N ASN A 143 -9.09 -5.32 0.74
CA ASN A 143 -10.39 -5.12 0.09
C ASN A 143 -11.58 -5.11 1.06
N GLN A 144 -11.40 -5.54 2.29
CA GLN A 144 -12.41 -5.34 3.32
C GLN A 144 -12.40 -3.87 3.74
N GLN A 145 -13.51 -3.19 3.53
CA GLN A 145 -13.82 -2.00 4.31
C GLN A 145 -14.00 -2.50 5.75
N ILE A 146 -12.90 -2.51 6.48
CA ILE A 146 -12.92 -2.87 7.90
C ILE A 146 -13.65 -1.73 8.59
N TYR A 147 -14.95 -1.91 8.82
CA TYR A 147 -15.68 -1.11 9.78
C TYR A 147 -15.37 -1.74 11.15
N PRO A 148 -14.53 -1.12 11.98
CA PRO A 148 -14.21 -1.68 13.27
C PRO A 148 -15.48 -1.82 14.11
N GLU A 149 -15.82 -3.05 14.51
CA GLU A 149 -16.88 -3.32 15.49
C GLU A 149 -16.27 -3.26 16.89
N ILE A 150 -16.22 -2.06 17.45
CA ILE A 150 -15.69 -1.85 18.79
C ILE A 150 -16.56 -2.62 19.80
N ALA A 151 -16.03 -3.69 20.35
CA ALA A 151 -16.63 -4.49 21.40
C ALA A 151 -15.83 -4.37 22.70
N GLU A 152 -16.49 -4.61 23.82
CA GLU A 152 -15.82 -4.73 25.12
C GLU A 152 -15.52 -6.22 25.35
N PHE A 153 -14.25 -6.53 25.62
CA PHE A 153 -13.80 -7.89 25.91
C PHE A 153 -12.77 -7.91 27.03
N ASP A 154 -12.58 -9.07 27.63
CA ASP A 154 -11.55 -9.31 28.63
C ASP A 154 -10.20 -9.52 27.95
N LEU A 155 -9.21 -8.69 28.28
CA LEU A 155 -7.88 -8.75 27.69
C LEU A 155 -7.13 -10.01 28.15
N GLY A 156 -7.32 -10.44 29.40
CA GLY A 156 -6.71 -11.65 29.94
C GLY A 156 -7.19 -12.90 29.22
N GLU A 157 -8.50 -13.04 29.03
CA GLU A 157 -9.06 -14.16 28.26
C GLU A 157 -8.54 -14.19 26.82
N GLN A 158 -8.46 -13.03 26.16
CA GLN A 158 -7.95 -12.93 24.80
C GLN A 158 -6.47 -13.29 24.69
N LEU A 159 -5.64 -12.85 25.66
CA LEU A 159 -4.23 -13.24 25.71
C LEU A 159 -4.06 -14.74 25.96
N CYS A 160 -4.81 -15.32 26.88
CA CYS A 160 -4.79 -16.75 27.13
C CYS A 160 -5.18 -17.55 25.88
N ALA A 161 -6.23 -17.12 25.16
CA ALA A 161 -6.64 -17.75 23.90
C ALA A 161 -5.56 -17.66 22.83
N CYS A 162 -4.84 -16.55 22.74
CA CYS A 162 -3.69 -16.39 21.84
C CYS A 162 -2.54 -17.33 22.23
N PHE A 163 -2.19 -17.41 23.50
CA PHE A 163 -1.13 -18.31 23.99
C PHE A 163 -1.45 -19.77 23.64
N LEU A 164 -2.65 -20.24 23.91
CA LEU A 164 -3.06 -21.64 23.62
C LEU A 164 -2.90 -22.01 22.13
N GLN A 165 -3.03 -21.05 21.21
CA GLN A 165 -2.79 -21.33 19.78
C GLN A 165 -1.34 -21.72 19.46
N PHE A 166 -0.39 -21.34 20.29
CA PHE A 166 1.04 -21.63 20.14
C PHE A 166 1.53 -22.79 21.02
N GLU A 167 0.65 -23.47 21.75
CA GLU A 167 1.00 -24.56 22.66
C GLU A 167 1.90 -25.62 22.00
N ASN A 168 1.53 -26.09 20.81
CA ASN A 168 2.32 -27.06 20.07
C ASN A 168 3.73 -26.56 19.65
N VAL A 169 3.92 -25.23 19.56
CA VAL A 169 5.20 -24.63 19.15
C VAL A 169 6.16 -24.60 20.31
N TRP A 170 5.73 -24.10 21.46
CA TRP A 170 6.60 -24.01 22.63
C TRP A 170 6.86 -25.36 23.29
N GLU A 171 5.88 -26.30 23.28
CA GLU A 171 6.13 -27.69 23.73
C GLU A 171 7.21 -28.36 22.87
N LYS A 172 7.17 -28.17 21.54
CA LYS A 172 8.16 -28.74 20.64
C LYS A 172 9.55 -28.15 20.79
N GLU A 173 9.63 -26.88 21.17
CA GLU A 173 10.87 -26.13 21.36
C GLU A 173 11.33 -26.09 22.83
N GLU A 174 10.62 -26.81 23.72
CA GLU A 174 10.90 -26.89 25.16
C GLU A 174 11.00 -25.50 25.82
N ILE A 175 10.12 -24.57 25.40
CA ILE A 175 10.05 -23.21 25.94
C ILE A 175 9.18 -23.22 27.21
N GLU A 176 9.75 -22.82 28.34
CA GLU A 176 9.00 -22.60 29.57
C GLU A 176 8.36 -21.20 29.54
N ILE A 177 7.05 -21.15 29.77
CA ILE A 177 6.28 -19.90 29.74
C ILE A 177 5.84 -19.58 31.16
N ASP A 178 6.21 -18.38 31.59
CA ASP A 178 5.73 -17.79 32.85
C ASP A 178 4.86 -16.58 32.49
N THR A 179 3.62 -16.56 33.00
CA THR A 179 2.66 -15.49 32.69
C THR A 179 2.13 -14.88 33.98
N ASP A 180 2.17 -13.55 34.03
CA ASP A 180 1.51 -12.75 35.05
C ASP A 180 0.45 -11.85 34.36
N ILE A 181 -0.79 -12.34 34.38
CA ILE A 181 -1.92 -11.68 33.68
C ILE A 181 -2.92 -11.24 34.74
N GLU A 182 -3.18 -9.93 34.77
CA GLU A 182 -4.18 -9.35 35.67
C GLU A 182 -5.60 -9.74 35.23
N ASP A 183 -6.42 -10.20 36.17
CA ASP A 183 -7.80 -10.61 35.91
C ASP A 183 -8.74 -9.42 35.73
N ASP A 184 -9.81 -9.61 34.96
CA ASP A 184 -10.93 -8.65 34.78
C ASP A 184 -10.55 -7.31 34.10
N VAL A 185 -9.48 -7.28 33.30
CA VAL A 185 -9.07 -6.11 32.54
C VAL A 185 -9.91 -5.99 31.26
N LYS A 186 -10.94 -5.16 31.31
CA LYS A 186 -11.82 -4.91 30.16
C LYS A 186 -11.30 -3.79 29.28
N VAL A 187 -11.18 -4.08 27.99
CA VAL A 187 -10.78 -3.12 26.95
C VAL A 187 -11.84 -3.04 25.87
N LYS A 188 -11.93 -1.85 25.22
CA LYS A 188 -12.78 -1.63 24.06
C LYS A 188 -11.91 -1.53 22.82
N ALA A 189 -11.98 -2.54 21.98
CA ALA A 189 -11.29 -2.57 20.68
C ALA A 189 -12.06 -3.47 19.69
N ASP A 190 -11.58 -3.49 18.48
CA ASP A 190 -12.02 -4.40 17.41
C ASP A 190 -10.99 -5.51 17.24
#